data_3ad3be91b791a551fd1eaa8931e1051d
#
_entry.id   3ad3be91b791a551fd1eaa8931e1051d
#
_cell.length_a   1.000
_cell.length_b   1.000
_cell.length_c   1.000
_cell.angle_alpha   90.00
_cell.angle_beta   90.00
_cell.angle_gamma   90.00
#
_symmetry.space_group_name_H-M   'P 1'
#
loop_
_entity.id
_entity.type
_entity.pdbx_description
1 polymer ?
#
loop_
_entity_poly.entity_id
_entity_poly.type
_entity_poly.pdbx_seq_one_letter_code
_entity_poly.pdbx_strand_id
1 'polypeptide(L)'
;MKKILSFEESLNLTHKQTIKYYRSHVNKGLATAFRILGLNILDIKSAKGCTLELSNGTKILDFTSGIGVLALGHNHKKIIGVERKFQDLNIIDTQKFGPNKLQAALAYNLSQLLPEDLEISFFAVSGAESVEAAIKLSTMAKRGDAKYFISATGGYHGKTLGALSVTDSENFSEGFHLGIPKENTIKIEYNNIQAYEEVIIKLSKEKIIAIIIEPIQGQIVEVAKKNYLKEICEISRKNNIAVIFDEIKCGLGRSGNLFSFLDHDCVPDIVTTSKALGGGKNAISAMIASKRLFNKAYGSINKSTIHTTTFFGLGEACATAIETLNIVSDESFLQTVKTKSEKTFKELNKLKSKYPKYIKSIKGKGLF
;
A
#
# COMPACT_ATOMS: atom_id res chain seq x y z
N MET A 1 -31.68 -4.33 -29.11
CA MET A 1 -30.81 -3.91 -27.98
C MET A 1 -29.63 -4.86 -27.89
N LYS A 2 -28.40 -4.34 -27.64
CA LYS A 2 -27.25 -5.22 -27.35
C LYS A 2 -27.50 -5.92 -26.02
N LYS A 3 -27.37 -7.24 -25.98
CA LYS A 3 -27.56 -8.06 -24.77
C LYS A 3 -26.36 -7.83 -23.84
N ILE A 4 -26.60 -7.51 -22.57
CA ILE A 4 -25.59 -7.53 -21.50
C ILE A 4 -25.57 -8.93 -20.84
N LEU A 5 -24.42 -9.34 -20.32
CA LEU A 5 -24.29 -10.60 -19.59
C LEU A 5 -24.85 -10.45 -18.17
N SER A 6 -25.62 -11.45 -17.71
CA SER A 6 -25.95 -11.59 -16.29
C SER A 6 -24.74 -12.06 -15.50
N PHE A 7 -24.85 -12.06 -14.17
CA PHE A 7 -23.80 -12.59 -13.28
C PHE A 7 -23.54 -14.08 -13.58
N GLU A 8 -24.58 -14.87 -13.71
CA GLU A 8 -24.50 -16.30 -14.01
C GLU A 8 -23.88 -16.56 -15.39
N GLU A 9 -24.29 -15.80 -16.42
CA GLU A 9 -23.67 -15.89 -17.75
C GLU A 9 -22.19 -15.50 -17.71
N SER A 10 -21.81 -14.54 -16.86
CA SER A 10 -20.42 -14.12 -16.69
C SER A 10 -19.56 -15.19 -16.03
N LEU A 11 -20.08 -15.94 -15.05
CA LEU A 11 -19.41 -17.09 -14.42
C LEU A 11 -19.21 -18.27 -15.38
N ASN A 12 -20.10 -18.40 -16.39
CA ASN A 12 -20.08 -19.48 -17.37
C ASN A 12 -19.31 -19.14 -18.66
N LEU A 13 -18.58 -18.01 -18.69
CA LEU A 13 -17.71 -17.71 -19.82
C LEU A 13 -16.63 -18.77 -19.97
N THR A 14 -16.50 -19.30 -21.19
CA THR A 14 -15.36 -20.18 -21.50
C THR A 14 -14.06 -19.36 -21.45
N HIS A 15 -12.94 -20.02 -21.12
CA HIS A 15 -11.62 -19.39 -21.09
C HIS A 15 -11.31 -18.63 -22.41
N LYS A 16 -11.67 -19.19 -23.56
CA LYS A 16 -11.54 -18.54 -24.88
C LYS A 16 -12.35 -17.24 -24.99
N GLN A 17 -13.59 -17.23 -24.47
CA GLN A 17 -14.42 -16.02 -24.43
C GLN A 17 -13.85 -14.98 -23.47
N THR A 18 -13.37 -15.39 -22.29
CA THR A 18 -12.71 -14.53 -21.33
C THR A 18 -11.50 -13.83 -21.95
N ILE A 19 -10.61 -14.55 -22.60
CA ILE A 19 -9.44 -13.96 -23.30
C ILE A 19 -9.88 -13.01 -24.41
N LYS A 20 -10.90 -13.39 -25.22
CA LYS A 20 -11.43 -12.53 -26.27
C LYS A 20 -11.97 -11.21 -25.72
N TYR A 21 -12.81 -11.26 -24.68
CA TYR A 21 -13.44 -10.08 -24.10
C TYR A 21 -12.39 -9.20 -23.38
N TYR A 22 -11.47 -9.80 -22.63
CA TYR A 22 -10.38 -9.09 -21.98
C TYR A 22 -9.54 -8.29 -23.01
N ARG A 23 -9.17 -8.96 -24.12
CA ARG A 23 -8.39 -8.33 -25.19
C ARG A 23 -9.14 -7.19 -25.89
N SER A 24 -10.45 -7.35 -26.10
CA SER A 24 -11.27 -6.40 -26.85
C SER A 24 -11.79 -5.22 -26.01
N HIS A 25 -12.01 -5.44 -24.71
CA HIS A 25 -12.74 -4.50 -23.87
C HIS A 25 -11.98 -4.07 -22.60
N VAL A 26 -10.86 -4.71 -22.25
CA VAL A 26 -10.01 -4.32 -21.11
C VAL A 26 -8.68 -3.76 -21.62
N ASN A 27 -7.77 -4.63 -22.09
CA ASN A 27 -6.46 -4.19 -22.56
C ASN A 27 -5.80 -5.21 -23.51
N LYS A 28 -5.69 -4.85 -24.80
CA LYS A 28 -5.06 -5.70 -25.83
C LYS A 28 -3.57 -5.94 -25.57
N GLY A 29 -2.84 -4.91 -25.14
CA GLY A 29 -1.41 -5.01 -24.83
C GLY A 29 -1.14 -5.93 -23.67
N LEU A 30 -1.89 -5.77 -22.57
CA LEU A 30 -1.76 -6.60 -21.38
C LEU A 30 -2.14 -8.07 -21.66
N ALA A 31 -3.21 -8.33 -22.44
CA ALA A 31 -3.55 -9.68 -22.88
C ALA A 31 -2.42 -10.33 -23.70
N THR A 32 -1.71 -9.54 -24.50
CA THR A 32 -0.54 -10.02 -25.26
C THR A 32 0.64 -10.32 -24.33
N ALA A 33 0.92 -9.47 -23.37
CA ALA A 33 1.95 -9.70 -22.35
C ALA A 33 1.67 -10.99 -21.55
N PHE A 34 0.44 -11.22 -21.11
CA PHE A 34 0.06 -12.46 -20.43
C PHE A 34 0.33 -13.70 -21.29
N ARG A 35 0.06 -13.63 -22.60
CA ARG A 35 0.38 -14.71 -23.52
C ARG A 35 1.88 -14.97 -23.61
N ILE A 36 2.70 -13.92 -23.76
CA ILE A 36 4.15 -14.04 -23.84
C ILE A 36 4.73 -14.65 -22.57
N LEU A 37 4.20 -14.28 -21.41
CA LEU A 37 4.61 -14.80 -20.09
C LEU A 37 4.02 -16.17 -19.76
N GLY A 38 3.22 -16.78 -20.64
CA GLY A 38 2.56 -18.06 -20.39
C GLY A 38 1.43 -18.00 -19.36
N LEU A 39 1.00 -16.82 -18.96
CA LEU A 39 -0.04 -16.62 -17.94
C LEU A 39 -1.47 -16.73 -18.49
N ASN A 40 -1.62 -16.72 -19.80
CA ASN A 40 -2.93 -16.87 -20.48
C ASN A 40 -3.56 -18.26 -20.35
N ILE A 41 -2.83 -19.24 -19.79
CA ILE A 41 -3.35 -20.59 -19.51
C ILE A 41 -4.02 -20.69 -18.12
N LEU A 42 -3.93 -19.63 -17.30
CA LEU A 42 -4.47 -19.61 -15.94
C LEU A 42 -5.99 -19.44 -15.96
N ASP A 43 -6.71 -20.54 -16.17
CA ASP A 43 -8.15 -20.63 -16.01
C ASP A 43 -8.47 -21.04 -14.57
N ILE A 44 -8.49 -20.03 -13.66
CA ILE A 44 -8.61 -20.24 -12.22
C ILE A 44 -10.07 -20.49 -11.87
N LYS A 45 -10.37 -21.70 -11.36
CA LYS A 45 -11.69 -22.12 -10.88
C LYS A 45 -11.95 -21.69 -9.44
N SER A 46 -10.97 -21.87 -8.57
CA SER A 46 -11.11 -21.56 -7.15
C SER A 46 -9.76 -21.19 -6.50
N ALA A 47 -9.82 -20.56 -5.34
CA ALA A 47 -8.65 -20.22 -4.56
C ALA A 47 -8.91 -20.34 -3.06
N LYS A 48 -7.94 -20.89 -2.30
CA LYS A 48 -8.02 -21.02 -0.83
C LYS A 48 -6.63 -20.98 -0.19
N GLY A 49 -6.45 -20.13 0.80
CA GLY A 49 -5.15 -19.93 1.44
C GLY A 49 -4.11 -19.49 0.40
N CYS A 50 -3.04 -20.25 0.22
CA CYS A 50 -2.01 -19.99 -0.80
C CYS A 50 -2.15 -20.87 -2.06
N THR A 51 -3.27 -21.54 -2.26
CA THR A 51 -3.47 -22.47 -3.39
C THR A 51 -4.54 -21.97 -4.34
N LEU A 52 -4.19 -21.93 -5.63
CA LEU A 52 -5.12 -21.73 -6.75
C LEU A 52 -5.42 -23.10 -7.36
N GLU A 53 -6.67 -23.33 -7.73
CA GLU A 53 -7.11 -24.51 -8.48
C GLU A 53 -7.61 -24.09 -9.87
N LEU A 54 -7.01 -24.63 -10.90
CA LEU A 54 -7.42 -24.41 -12.28
C LEU A 54 -8.61 -25.29 -12.67
N SER A 55 -9.32 -24.92 -13.73
CA SER A 55 -10.47 -25.68 -14.25
C SER A 55 -10.13 -27.11 -14.67
N ASN A 56 -8.87 -27.39 -14.99
CA ASN A 56 -8.36 -28.71 -15.29
C ASN A 56 -7.92 -29.53 -14.06
N GLY A 57 -8.15 -29.02 -12.84
CA GLY A 57 -7.77 -29.68 -11.57
C GLY A 57 -6.32 -29.44 -11.13
N THR A 58 -5.50 -28.76 -11.92
CA THR A 58 -4.12 -28.42 -11.52
C THR A 58 -4.12 -27.45 -10.34
N LYS A 59 -3.31 -27.73 -9.32
CA LYS A 59 -3.10 -26.85 -8.16
C LYS A 59 -1.79 -26.10 -8.29
N ILE A 60 -1.84 -24.79 -8.06
CA ILE A 60 -0.70 -23.86 -8.13
C ILE A 60 -0.55 -23.17 -6.79
N LEU A 61 0.69 -23.02 -6.31
CA LEU A 61 1.00 -22.20 -5.15
C LEU A 61 1.10 -20.73 -5.57
N ASP A 62 0.32 -19.87 -4.93
CA ASP A 62 0.35 -18.44 -5.15
C ASP A 62 1.41 -17.76 -4.25
N PHE A 63 2.56 -17.45 -4.84
CA PHE A 63 3.61 -16.64 -4.22
C PHE A 63 3.47 -15.14 -4.49
N THR A 64 2.53 -14.72 -5.36
CA THR A 64 2.32 -13.29 -5.67
C THR A 64 1.39 -12.62 -4.68
N SER A 65 0.49 -13.39 -4.07
CA SER A 65 -0.50 -12.91 -3.09
C SER A 65 -1.29 -11.69 -3.59
N GLY A 66 -1.64 -11.65 -4.89
CA GLY A 66 -2.28 -10.47 -5.50
C GLY A 66 -1.41 -9.21 -5.45
N ILE A 67 -0.09 -9.36 -5.60
CA ILE A 67 0.93 -8.30 -5.44
C ILE A 67 0.93 -7.75 -3.99
N GLY A 68 0.91 -8.66 -3.02
CA GLY A 68 1.00 -8.33 -1.59
C GLY A 68 -0.32 -7.95 -0.91
N VAL A 69 -1.46 -8.20 -1.56
CA VAL A 69 -2.79 -7.94 -1.00
C VAL A 69 -3.22 -9.02 -0.01
N LEU A 70 -2.89 -10.29 -0.29
CA LEU A 70 -3.42 -11.45 0.41
C LEU A 70 -2.52 -11.89 1.57
N ALA A 71 -2.31 -11.03 2.56
CA ALA A 71 -1.52 -11.38 3.74
C ALA A 71 -2.12 -12.57 4.52
N LEU A 72 -3.44 -12.73 4.48
CA LEU A 72 -4.18 -13.81 5.14
C LEU A 72 -4.47 -15.00 4.20
N GLY A 73 -4.03 -14.91 2.92
CA GLY A 73 -4.36 -15.86 1.88
C GLY A 73 -5.78 -15.66 1.29
N HIS A 74 -6.06 -16.44 0.25
CA HIS A 74 -7.35 -16.39 -0.44
C HIS A 74 -8.49 -16.88 0.46
N ASN A 75 -9.62 -16.18 0.43
CA ASN A 75 -10.88 -16.58 1.06
C ASN A 75 -10.74 -16.93 2.55
N HIS A 76 -10.07 -16.04 3.31
CA HIS A 76 -9.88 -16.24 4.75
C HIS A 76 -11.22 -16.29 5.49
N LYS A 77 -11.45 -17.35 6.28
CA LYS A 77 -12.75 -17.66 6.90
C LYS A 77 -13.31 -16.53 7.79
N LYS A 78 -12.45 -15.89 8.60
CA LYS A 78 -12.89 -14.79 9.49
C LYS A 78 -13.34 -13.58 8.69
N ILE A 79 -12.63 -13.23 7.61
CA ILE A 79 -12.98 -12.11 6.74
C ILE A 79 -14.32 -12.36 6.05
N ILE A 80 -14.52 -13.54 5.44
CA ILE A 80 -15.81 -13.95 4.85
C ILE A 80 -16.92 -13.94 5.91
N GLY A 81 -16.62 -14.36 7.14
CA GLY A 81 -17.59 -14.35 8.24
C GLY A 81 -18.06 -12.95 8.58
N VAL A 82 -17.16 -11.95 8.56
CA VAL A 82 -17.52 -10.53 8.79
C VAL A 82 -18.34 -9.97 7.63
N GLU A 83 -18.02 -10.27 6.37
CA GLU A 83 -18.80 -9.86 5.21
C GLU A 83 -20.24 -10.38 5.31
N ARG A 84 -20.42 -11.67 5.58
CA ARG A 84 -21.75 -12.28 5.76
C ARG A 84 -22.52 -11.63 6.90
N LYS A 85 -21.87 -11.45 8.07
CA LYS A 85 -22.50 -10.80 9.23
C LYS A 85 -22.91 -9.35 8.92
N PHE A 86 -22.11 -8.61 8.15
CA PHE A 86 -22.44 -7.26 7.71
C PHE A 86 -23.73 -7.24 6.88
N GLN A 87 -23.85 -8.17 5.93
CA GLN A 87 -25.03 -8.33 5.08
C GLN A 87 -26.28 -8.78 5.88
N ASP A 88 -26.13 -9.80 6.72
CA ASP A 88 -27.24 -10.34 7.54
C ASP A 88 -27.83 -9.30 8.50
N LEU A 89 -27.01 -8.38 9.00
CA LEU A 89 -27.45 -7.30 9.90
C LEU A 89 -28.01 -6.08 9.16
N ASN A 90 -28.03 -6.08 7.83
CA ASN A 90 -28.48 -4.95 7.00
C ASN A 90 -27.83 -3.61 7.43
N ILE A 91 -26.52 -3.64 7.70
CA ILE A 91 -25.77 -2.44 8.08
C ILE A 91 -25.68 -1.50 6.89
N ILE A 92 -25.80 -0.20 7.13
CA ILE A 92 -25.71 0.82 6.08
C ILE A 92 -24.37 0.75 5.33
N ASP A 93 -24.41 0.63 4.01
CA ASP A 93 -23.22 0.52 3.17
C ASP A 93 -22.43 1.83 3.12
N THR A 94 -23.12 2.94 2.87
CA THR A 94 -22.47 4.24 2.67
C THR A 94 -23.18 5.31 3.51
N GLN A 95 -22.54 5.75 4.58
CA GLN A 95 -23.01 6.84 5.42
C GLN A 95 -22.15 8.09 5.18
N LYS A 96 -22.71 9.10 4.52
CA LYS A 96 -22.03 10.37 4.22
C LYS A 96 -22.38 11.49 5.18
N PHE A 97 -23.58 11.48 5.72
CA PHE A 97 -24.07 12.49 6.65
C PHE A 97 -24.08 11.90 8.08
N GLY A 98 -23.27 12.50 8.93
CA GLY A 98 -23.06 12.05 10.29
C GLY A 98 -21.92 11.01 10.45
N PRO A 99 -21.51 10.76 11.70
CA PRO A 99 -20.43 9.82 12.02
C PRO A 99 -20.81 8.38 11.69
N ASN A 100 -19.94 7.68 10.95
CA ASN A 100 -20.04 6.24 10.68
C ASN A 100 -19.33 5.45 11.79
N LYS A 101 -20.06 4.52 12.44
CA LYS A 101 -19.52 3.73 13.55
C LYS A 101 -18.32 2.88 13.17
N LEU A 102 -18.37 2.18 12.03
CA LEU A 102 -17.29 1.29 11.61
C LEU A 102 -16.06 2.07 11.17
N GLN A 103 -16.25 3.21 10.50
CA GLN A 103 -15.18 4.12 10.17
C GLN A 103 -14.48 4.69 11.42
N ALA A 104 -15.28 5.15 12.41
CA ALA A 104 -14.74 5.67 13.66
C ALA A 104 -13.97 4.58 14.44
N ALA A 105 -14.51 3.35 14.50
CA ALA A 105 -13.86 2.22 15.14
C ALA A 105 -12.55 1.84 14.43
N LEU A 106 -12.53 1.84 13.09
CA LEU A 106 -11.31 1.55 12.33
C LEU A 106 -10.24 2.62 12.58
N ALA A 107 -10.61 3.91 12.59
CA ALA A 107 -9.70 5.00 12.89
C ALA A 107 -9.13 4.89 14.31
N TYR A 108 -9.99 4.60 15.28
CA TYR A 108 -9.59 4.35 16.67
C TYR A 108 -8.60 3.18 16.76
N ASN A 109 -8.91 2.03 16.13
CA ASN A 109 -8.03 0.87 16.15
C ASN A 109 -6.65 1.19 15.55
N LEU A 110 -6.60 1.91 14.44
CA LEU A 110 -5.33 2.33 13.83
C LEU A 110 -4.53 3.24 14.77
N SER A 111 -5.17 4.18 15.46
CA SER A 111 -4.48 5.04 16.43
C SER A 111 -3.93 4.28 17.65
N GLN A 112 -4.59 3.17 18.06
CA GLN A 112 -4.09 2.32 19.15
C GLN A 112 -2.90 1.43 18.73
N LEU A 113 -2.71 1.22 17.45
CA LEU A 113 -1.68 0.34 16.88
C LEU A 113 -0.45 1.13 16.38
N LEU A 114 -0.51 2.45 16.37
CA LEU A 114 0.55 3.34 15.93
C LEU A 114 1.09 4.17 17.10
N PRO A 115 2.37 4.56 17.05
CA PRO A 115 2.99 5.31 18.13
C PRO A 115 2.66 6.81 18.09
N GLU A 116 2.90 7.49 19.21
CA GLU A 116 2.79 8.95 19.43
C GLU A 116 1.41 9.51 19.01
N ASP A 117 1.42 10.63 18.25
CA ASP A 117 0.25 11.38 17.82
C ASP A 117 -0.26 11.00 16.40
N LEU A 118 0.12 9.81 15.88
CA LEU A 118 -0.43 9.24 14.62
C LEU A 118 -1.87 8.78 14.83
N GLU A 119 -2.79 9.74 14.92
CA GLU A 119 -4.15 9.51 15.38
C GLU A 119 -5.22 9.75 14.33
N ILE A 120 -4.97 10.59 13.33
CA ILE A 120 -6.02 11.06 12.42
C ILE A 120 -5.97 10.30 11.10
N SER A 121 -7.02 9.51 10.86
CA SER A 121 -7.13 8.69 9.65
C SER A 121 -8.02 9.31 8.59
N PHE A 122 -7.56 9.30 7.35
CA PHE A 122 -8.36 9.50 6.15
C PHE A 122 -8.43 8.20 5.36
N PHE A 123 -9.64 7.74 5.03
CA PHE A 123 -9.85 6.50 4.28
C PHE A 123 -10.13 6.78 2.81
N ALA A 124 -9.66 5.88 1.94
CA ALA A 124 -9.92 5.89 0.51
C ALA A 124 -9.96 4.45 -0.03
N VAL A 125 -10.08 4.28 -1.34
CA VAL A 125 -10.24 2.94 -1.95
C VAL A 125 -8.88 2.33 -2.31
N SER A 126 -7.94 3.12 -2.80
CA SER A 126 -6.65 2.64 -3.29
C SER A 126 -5.45 3.25 -2.55
N GLY A 127 -4.32 2.51 -2.53
CA GLY A 127 -3.09 3.03 -1.95
C GLY A 127 -2.62 4.33 -2.61
N ALA A 128 -2.80 4.49 -3.92
CA ALA A 128 -2.47 5.73 -4.61
C ALA A 128 -3.27 6.92 -4.06
N GLU A 129 -4.56 6.75 -3.74
CA GLU A 129 -5.38 7.80 -3.12
C GLU A 129 -4.90 8.15 -1.70
N SER A 130 -4.41 7.19 -0.91
CA SER A 130 -3.81 7.49 0.39
C SER A 130 -2.50 8.28 0.27
N VAL A 131 -1.72 8.03 -0.79
CA VAL A 131 -0.53 8.83 -1.12
C VAL A 131 -0.93 10.24 -1.58
N GLU A 132 -1.95 10.37 -2.43
CA GLU A 132 -2.52 11.69 -2.82
C GLU A 132 -2.98 12.48 -1.58
N ALA A 133 -3.62 11.81 -0.62
CA ALA A 133 -4.02 12.42 0.65
C ALA A 133 -2.81 12.93 1.44
N ALA A 134 -1.74 12.15 1.52
CA ALA A 134 -0.50 12.51 2.20
C ALA A 134 0.20 13.71 1.52
N ILE A 135 0.27 13.73 0.19
CA ILE A 135 0.80 14.84 -0.62
C ILE A 135 0.00 16.12 -0.33
N LYS A 136 -1.33 16.06 -0.43
CA LYS A 136 -2.22 17.23 -0.20
C LYS A 136 -2.12 17.74 1.24
N LEU A 137 -2.14 16.85 2.22
CA LEU A 137 -2.01 17.23 3.64
C LEU A 137 -0.68 17.92 3.92
N SER A 138 0.43 17.35 3.45
CA SER A 138 1.77 17.91 3.63
C SER A 138 1.91 19.27 2.96
N THR A 139 1.40 19.43 1.74
CA THR A 139 1.39 20.70 1.00
C THR A 139 0.63 21.77 1.76
N MET A 140 -0.59 21.45 2.23
CA MET A 140 -1.41 22.40 2.96
C MET A 140 -0.80 22.76 4.33
N ALA A 141 -0.13 21.83 5.00
CA ALA A 141 0.54 22.07 6.28
C ALA A 141 1.80 22.92 6.13
N LYS A 142 2.55 22.77 5.03
CA LYS A 142 3.80 23.52 4.81
C LYS A 142 3.55 25.00 4.51
N ARG A 143 2.56 25.32 3.65
CA ARG A 143 2.20 26.67 3.18
C ARG A 143 3.38 27.43 2.53
N GLY A 144 3.11 28.64 2.09
CA GLY A 144 4.13 29.49 1.45
C GLY A 144 4.43 29.03 0.02
N ASP A 145 5.67 29.25 -0.41
CA ASP A 145 6.17 28.95 -1.75
C ASP A 145 6.95 27.62 -1.82
N ALA A 146 6.79 26.75 -0.82
CA ALA A 146 7.36 25.42 -0.84
C ALA A 146 6.73 24.57 -1.95
N LYS A 147 7.57 23.85 -2.68
CA LYS A 147 7.14 23.13 -3.88
C LYS A 147 7.83 21.78 -4.09
N TYR A 148 8.89 21.49 -3.34
CA TYR A 148 9.67 20.28 -3.57
C TYR A 148 9.18 19.11 -2.72
N PHE A 149 9.03 17.95 -3.38
CA PHE A 149 8.91 16.65 -2.74
C PHE A 149 10.20 15.86 -2.96
N ILE A 150 10.61 15.10 -1.95
CA ILE A 150 11.75 14.20 -2.03
C ILE A 150 11.21 12.77 -1.98
N SER A 151 11.72 11.90 -2.84
CA SER A 151 11.47 10.45 -2.78
C SER A 151 12.75 9.69 -3.12
N ALA A 152 12.77 8.37 -2.88
CA ALA A 152 13.95 7.58 -3.14
C ALA A 152 13.95 6.97 -4.54
N THR A 153 15.14 6.77 -5.12
CA THR A 153 15.32 5.97 -6.34
C THR A 153 14.78 4.57 -6.14
N GLY A 154 14.09 4.04 -7.15
CA GLY A 154 13.41 2.74 -7.10
C GLY A 154 12.12 2.71 -6.27
N GLY A 155 11.67 3.85 -5.72
CA GLY A 155 10.44 3.96 -4.95
C GLY A 155 9.18 3.87 -5.82
N TYR A 156 8.12 3.25 -5.28
CA TYR A 156 6.83 3.13 -5.95
C TYR A 156 5.68 3.52 -5.03
N HIS A 157 4.97 4.58 -5.39
CA HIS A 157 3.91 5.17 -4.56
C HIS A 157 2.53 5.20 -5.22
N GLY A 158 2.42 4.73 -6.46
CA GLY A 158 1.15 4.67 -7.19
C GLY A 158 1.22 5.22 -8.60
N LYS A 159 0.07 5.24 -9.28
CA LYS A 159 -0.07 5.65 -10.69
C LYS A 159 -1.13 6.72 -10.92
N THR A 160 -1.73 7.31 -9.89
CA THR A 160 -2.46 8.57 -10.00
C THR A 160 -1.45 9.71 -10.20
N LEU A 161 -1.84 10.83 -10.75
CA LEU A 161 -0.88 11.85 -11.23
C LEU A 161 0.06 12.37 -10.13
N GLY A 162 -0.44 12.65 -8.92
CA GLY A 162 0.42 13.07 -7.80
C GLY A 162 1.28 11.93 -7.27
N ALA A 163 0.71 10.74 -7.03
CA ALA A 163 1.46 9.57 -6.59
C ALA A 163 2.50 9.11 -7.64
N LEU A 164 2.18 9.23 -8.92
CA LEU A 164 3.11 8.94 -10.02
C LEU A 164 4.29 9.91 -10.05
N SER A 165 4.07 11.18 -9.72
CA SER A 165 5.12 12.19 -9.68
C SER A 165 6.22 11.86 -8.65
N VAL A 166 5.87 11.22 -7.52
CA VAL A 166 6.82 10.79 -6.49
C VAL A 166 7.31 9.34 -6.68
N THR A 167 6.71 8.58 -7.61
CA THR A 167 7.18 7.25 -8.03
C THR A 167 8.43 7.39 -8.91
N ASP A 168 9.41 6.50 -8.74
CA ASP A 168 10.63 6.47 -9.56
C ASP A 168 10.53 5.37 -10.62
N SER A 169 9.89 5.69 -11.75
CA SER A 169 9.78 4.79 -12.89
C SER A 169 9.47 5.56 -14.17
N GLU A 170 10.47 5.69 -15.03
CA GLU A 170 10.32 6.32 -16.34
C GLU A 170 9.25 5.62 -17.17
N ASN A 171 9.20 4.29 -17.15
CA ASN A 171 8.21 3.49 -17.90
C ASN A 171 6.75 3.80 -17.52
N PHE A 172 6.49 4.31 -16.31
CA PHE A 172 5.15 4.66 -15.86
C PHE A 172 4.85 6.14 -16.01
N SER A 173 5.85 7.01 -16.02
CA SER A 173 5.69 8.47 -16.08
C SER A 173 5.83 9.05 -17.49
N GLU A 174 6.33 8.26 -18.46
CA GLU A 174 6.45 8.70 -19.84
C GLU A 174 5.10 9.16 -20.41
N GLY A 175 5.07 10.37 -20.95
CA GLY A 175 3.85 11.00 -21.53
C GLY A 175 2.92 11.66 -20.51
N PHE A 176 3.17 11.56 -19.20
CA PHE A 176 2.37 12.21 -18.17
C PHE A 176 3.10 13.44 -17.62
N HIS A 177 2.57 14.63 -17.94
CA HIS A 177 3.15 15.94 -17.56
C HIS A 177 2.32 16.70 -16.53
N LEU A 178 1.20 16.11 -16.06
CA LEU A 178 0.32 16.68 -15.04
C LEU A 178 0.68 16.11 -13.66
N GLY A 179 0.29 16.80 -12.60
CA GLY A 179 0.63 16.44 -11.23
C GLY A 179 1.70 17.36 -10.66
N ILE A 180 2.63 16.84 -9.87
CA ILE A 180 3.78 17.61 -9.39
C ILE A 180 4.80 17.69 -10.53
N PRO A 181 5.22 18.91 -10.93
CA PRO A 181 6.24 19.08 -11.98
C PRO A 181 7.50 18.27 -11.70
N LYS A 182 8.11 17.69 -12.74
CA LYS A 182 9.29 16.82 -12.60
C LYS A 182 10.44 17.51 -11.86
N GLU A 183 10.66 18.80 -12.13
CA GLU A 183 11.68 19.61 -11.47
C GLU A 183 11.41 19.86 -9.98
N ASN A 184 10.19 19.64 -9.53
CA ASN A 184 9.78 19.77 -8.12
C ASN A 184 9.79 18.42 -7.38
N THR A 185 10.16 17.33 -8.03
CA THR A 185 10.31 16.01 -7.41
C THR A 185 11.77 15.56 -7.46
N ILE A 186 12.42 15.52 -6.31
CA ILE A 186 13.83 15.20 -6.20
C ILE A 186 13.97 13.74 -5.80
N LYS A 187 14.73 12.98 -6.57
CA LYS A 187 15.07 11.58 -6.26
C LYS A 187 16.42 11.52 -5.56
N ILE A 188 16.45 10.87 -4.40
CA ILE A 188 17.70 10.59 -3.67
C ILE A 188 17.99 9.09 -3.72
N GLU A 189 19.25 8.72 -3.61
CA GLU A 189 19.65 7.32 -3.48
C GLU A 189 19.09 6.74 -2.18
N TYR A 190 18.44 5.59 -2.27
CA TYR A 190 17.89 4.90 -1.09
C TYR A 190 19.03 4.42 -0.17
N ASN A 191 18.85 4.53 1.14
CA ASN A 191 19.87 4.22 2.13
C ASN A 191 21.12 5.14 2.12
N ASN A 192 21.01 6.32 1.52
CA ASN A 192 22.05 7.34 1.50
C ASN A 192 21.56 8.62 2.18
N ILE A 193 21.92 8.77 3.47
CA ILE A 193 21.50 9.93 4.28
C ILE A 193 22.19 11.22 3.86
N GLN A 194 23.44 11.15 3.38
CA GLN A 194 24.19 12.28 2.90
C GLN A 194 23.52 12.94 1.69
N ALA A 195 22.98 12.10 0.76
CA ALA A 195 22.22 12.62 -0.38
C ALA A 195 20.97 13.39 0.06
N TYR A 196 20.35 13.02 1.18
CA TYR A 196 19.21 13.76 1.74
C TYR A 196 19.65 15.11 2.31
N GLU A 197 20.71 15.13 3.07
CA GLU A 197 21.27 16.38 3.65
C GLU A 197 21.72 17.37 2.57
N GLU A 198 22.39 16.88 1.52
CA GLU A 198 22.82 17.71 0.38
C GLU A 198 21.64 18.37 -0.32
N VAL A 199 20.52 17.66 -0.50
CA VAL A 199 19.29 18.20 -1.08
C VAL A 199 18.71 19.32 -0.21
N ILE A 200 18.69 19.15 1.12
CA ILE A 200 18.18 20.17 2.04
C ILE A 200 19.05 21.45 1.97
N ILE A 201 20.36 21.29 1.92
CA ILE A 201 21.29 22.43 1.79
C ILE A 201 21.07 23.14 0.45
N LYS A 202 21.00 22.38 -0.64
CA LYS A 202 20.88 22.92 -2.01
C LYS A 202 19.58 23.68 -2.25
N LEU A 203 18.44 23.16 -1.76
CA LEU A 203 17.10 23.69 -2.08
C LEU A 203 16.58 24.67 -1.02
N SER A 204 17.20 24.75 0.14
CA SER A 204 16.65 25.34 1.37
C SER A 204 15.46 24.57 1.94
N LYS A 205 15.47 24.33 3.25
CA LYS A 205 14.43 23.57 3.97
C LYS A 205 13.02 24.16 3.84
N GLU A 206 12.93 25.48 3.67
CA GLU A 206 11.66 26.21 3.52
C GLU A 206 10.93 25.84 2.23
N LYS A 207 11.65 25.45 1.18
CA LYS A 207 11.10 25.05 -0.12
C LYS A 207 10.68 23.60 -0.19
N ILE A 208 11.07 22.76 0.78
CA ILE A 208 10.78 21.32 0.81
C ILE A 208 9.50 21.08 1.60
N ILE A 209 8.53 20.40 0.99
CA ILE A 209 7.24 20.07 1.59
C ILE A 209 7.37 18.80 2.43
N ALA A 210 7.80 17.70 1.79
CA ALA A 210 7.88 16.40 2.43
C ALA A 210 8.91 15.48 1.76
N ILE A 211 9.32 14.46 2.50
CA ILE A 211 9.97 13.27 1.98
C ILE A 211 9.03 12.08 2.09
N ILE A 212 8.93 11.27 1.02
CA ILE A 212 8.18 10.00 1.01
C ILE A 212 9.12 8.83 0.79
N ILE A 213 9.03 7.82 1.66
CA ILE A 213 9.91 6.64 1.68
C ILE A 213 9.10 5.39 1.98
N GLU A 214 9.39 4.29 1.28
CA GLU A 214 8.95 2.94 1.66
C GLU A 214 9.99 2.34 2.63
N PRO A 215 9.64 1.87 3.82
CA PRO A 215 10.60 1.17 4.71
C PRO A 215 11.20 -0.09 4.08
N ILE A 216 10.46 -0.74 3.19
CA ILE A 216 10.96 -1.77 2.26
C ILE A 216 10.40 -1.43 0.89
N GLN A 217 11.26 -1.17 -0.07
CA GLN A 217 10.84 -0.79 -1.41
C GLN A 217 10.09 -1.90 -2.13
N GLY A 218 8.88 -1.58 -2.59
CA GLY A 218 7.95 -2.57 -3.12
C GLY A 218 8.33 -3.18 -4.46
N GLN A 219 9.12 -2.49 -5.28
CA GLN A 219 9.52 -2.98 -6.60
C GLN A 219 10.87 -3.70 -6.59
N ILE A 220 11.89 -3.11 -5.97
CA ILE A 220 13.25 -3.63 -6.01
C ILE A 220 13.65 -4.40 -4.75
N VAL A 221 12.73 -4.45 -3.76
CA VAL A 221 12.92 -5.19 -2.50
C VAL A 221 14.18 -4.74 -1.74
N GLU A 222 14.48 -3.42 -1.77
CA GLU A 222 15.54 -2.86 -0.96
C GLU A 222 14.99 -2.56 0.44
N VAL A 223 15.71 -2.97 1.48
CA VAL A 223 15.32 -2.80 2.88
C VAL A 223 16.07 -1.62 3.48
N ALA A 224 15.38 -0.78 4.26
CA ALA A 224 16.02 0.31 4.98
C ALA A 224 17.11 -0.21 5.91
N LYS A 225 18.32 0.35 5.80
CA LYS A 225 19.44 0.06 6.70
C LYS A 225 19.12 0.51 8.12
N LYS A 226 19.81 -0.08 9.08
CA LYS A 226 19.75 0.34 10.49
C LYS A 226 19.99 1.84 10.58
N ASN A 227 19.17 2.54 11.34
CA ASN A 227 19.18 4.00 11.56
C ASN A 227 18.73 4.87 10.37
N TYR A 228 18.70 4.40 9.12
CA TYR A 228 18.36 5.25 7.97
C TYR A 228 17.03 5.98 8.15
N LEU A 229 15.95 5.27 8.52
CA LEU A 229 14.64 5.89 8.73
C LEU A 229 14.63 6.82 9.94
N LYS A 230 15.38 6.47 11.00
CA LYS A 230 15.54 7.30 12.20
C LYS A 230 16.20 8.63 11.86
N GLU A 231 17.32 8.59 11.14
CA GLU A 231 18.04 9.78 10.70
C GLU A 231 17.19 10.65 9.77
N ILE A 232 16.43 10.05 8.83
CA ILE A 232 15.44 10.78 8.01
C ILE A 232 14.45 11.53 8.91
N CYS A 233 13.85 10.88 9.91
CA CYS A 233 12.90 11.52 10.82
C CYS A 233 13.54 12.65 11.65
N GLU A 234 14.74 12.43 12.18
CA GLU A 234 15.45 13.42 12.99
C GLU A 234 15.83 14.67 12.18
N ILE A 235 16.41 14.48 11.00
CA ILE A 235 16.80 15.57 10.09
C ILE A 235 15.56 16.33 9.62
N SER A 236 14.50 15.62 9.23
CA SER A 236 13.26 16.24 8.78
C SER A 236 12.58 17.06 9.87
N ARG A 237 12.53 16.55 11.11
CA ARG A 237 11.97 17.26 12.27
C ARG A 237 12.73 18.57 12.54
N LYS A 238 14.06 18.55 12.52
CA LYS A 238 14.91 19.73 12.69
C LYS A 238 14.69 20.80 11.61
N ASN A 239 14.29 20.36 10.40
CA ASN A 239 14.11 21.21 9.23
C ASN A 239 12.65 21.53 8.90
N ASN A 240 11.69 21.10 9.74
CA ASN A 240 10.24 21.26 9.50
C ASN A 240 9.80 20.73 8.13
N ILE A 241 10.29 19.54 7.76
CA ILE A 241 9.94 18.78 6.55
C ILE A 241 9.06 17.60 7.00
N ALA A 242 7.92 17.39 6.38
CA ALA A 242 7.06 16.28 6.72
C ALA A 242 7.66 14.93 6.24
N VAL A 243 7.52 13.88 7.06
CA VAL A 243 7.97 12.52 6.72
C VAL A 243 6.75 11.65 6.46
N ILE A 244 6.71 11.02 5.28
CA ILE A 244 5.66 10.09 4.88
C ILE A 244 6.30 8.71 4.74
N PHE A 245 5.87 7.73 5.55
CA PHE A 245 6.22 6.34 5.34
C PHE A 245 5.11 5.62 4.58
N ASP A 246 5.48 5.10 3.41
CA ASP A 246 4.60 4.29 2.59
C ASP A 246 4.69 2.82 3.00
N GLU A 247 3.74 2.40 3.82
CA GLU A 247 3.60 1.03 4.33
C GLU A 247 2.56 0.20 3.54
N ILE A 248 2.15 0.67 2.36
CA ILE A 248 1.12 0.04 1.54
C ILE A 248 1.45 -1.42 1.23
N LYS A 249 2.73 -1.74 1.01
CA LYS A 249 3.16 -3.10 0.67
C LYS A 249 3.89 -3.81 1.81
N CYS A 250 4.70 -3.11 2.57
CA CYS A 250 5.55 -3.68 3.63
C CYS A 250 4.88 -3.79 5.00
N GLY A 251 3.77 -3.06 5.21
CA GLY A 251 3.00 -3.07 6.45
C GLY A 251 2.11 -4.30 6.66
N LEU A 252 1.30 -4.21 7.69
CA LEU A 252 0.26 -5.18 8.06
C LEU A 252 0.80 -6.61 8.19
N GLY A 253 1.89 -6.75 8.95
CA GLY A 253 2.49 -8.04 9.29
C GLY A 253 3.45 -8.61 8.25
N ARG A 254 3.55 -8.04 7.04
CA ARG A 254 4.36 -8.56 5.95
C ARG A 254 5.84 -8.70 6.30
N SER A 255 6.40 -7.74 7.01
CA SER A 255 7.81 -7.72 7.44
C SER A 255 8.09 -8.49 8.73
N GLY A 256 7.05 -9.03 9.39
CA GLY A 256 7.12 -9.63 10.73
C GLY A 256 6.77 -8.68 11.87
N ASN A 257 6.58 -7.38 11.57
CA ASN A 257 6.00 -6.39 12.46
C ASN A 257 4.71 -5.86 11.86
N LEU A 258 3.83 -5.29 12.68
CA LEU A 258 2.56 -4.74 12.20
C LEU A 258 2.80 -3.66 11.13
N PHE A 259 3.65 -2.69 11.41
CA PHE A 259 4.23 -1.78 10.43
C PHE A 259 5.74 -1.93 10.41
N SER A 260 6.33 -1.88 9.22
CA SER A 260 7.75 -2.18 9.02
C SER A 260 8.67 -1.18 9.71
N PHE A 261 8.26 0.09 9.80
CA PHE A 261 9.05 1.16 10.44
C PHE A 261 9.18 1.01 11.96
N LEU A 262 8.31 0.23 12.62
CA LEU A 262 8.34 0.05 14.09
C LEU A 262 9.66 -0.53 14.62
N ASP A 263 10.45 -1.18 13.76
CA ASP A 263 11.79 -1.66 14.12
C ASP A 263 12.88 -0.59 14.10
N HIS A 264 12.56 0.63 13.65
CA HIS A 264 13.58 1.64 13.36
C HIS A 264 13.66 2.76 14.40
N ASP A 265 12.95 2.63 15.53
CA ASP A 265 12.96 3.59 16.62
C ASP A 265 12.74 5.04 16.13
N CYS A 266 11.74 5.21 15.28
CA CYS A 266 11.36 6.48 14.68
C CYS A 266 9.85 6.56 14.42
N VAL A 267 9.32 7.78 14.35
CA VAL A 267 7.91 8.04 14.05
C VAL A 267 7.81 9.07 12.94
N PRO A 268 7.15 8.74 11.81
CA PRO A 268 6.89 9.70 10.73
C PRO A 268 5.73 10.63 11.07
N ASP A 269 5.54 11.67 10.27
CA ASP A 269 4.34 12.53 10.36
C ASP A 269 3.10 11.88 9.74
N ILE A 270 3.29 10.99 8.75
CA ILE A 270 2.22 10.30 8.02
C ILE A 270 2.64 8.86 7.71
N VAL A 271 1.69 7.93 7.87
CA VAL A 271 1.77 6.55 7.38
C VAL A 271 0.68 6.33 6.33
N THR A 272 1.01 5.74 5.19
CA THR A 272 0.01 5.26 4.22
C THR A 272 -0.07 3.75 4.23
N THR A 273 -1.27 3.20 4.21
CA THR A 273 -1.52 1.75 4.18
C THR A 273 -2.70 1.39 3.28
N SER A 274 -2.70 0.17 2.73
CA SER A 274 -3.74 -0.35 1.83
C SER A 274 -3.57 -1.87 1.67
N LYS A 275 -3.69 -2.39 0.46
CA LYS A 275 -3.47 -3.81 0.09
C LYS A 275 -4.07 -4.80 1.10
N ALA A 276 -3.27 -5.27 2.05
CA ALA A 276 -3.71 -6.25 3.04
C ALA A 276 -4.82 -5.72 3.97
N LEU A 277 -5.01 -4.41 4.09
CA LEU A 277 -5.96 -3.79 5.02
C LEU A 277 -7.39 -4.31 4.83
N GLY A 278 -7.85 -4.51 3.60
CA GLY A 278 -9.18 -5.02 3.30
C GLY A 278 -9.33 -6.54 3.37
N GLY A 279 -8.33 -7.26 3.91
CA GLY A 279 -8.37 -8.72 4.07
C GLY A 279 -8.38 -9.51 2.77
N GLY A 280 -8.04 -8.87 1.64
CA GLY A 280 -8.09 -9.46 0.31
C GLY A 280 -9.49 -9.52 -0.30
N LYS A 281 -10.49 -8.91 0.33
CA LYS A 281 -11.90 -8.86 -0.12
C LYS A 281 -12.31 -7.46 -0.54
N ASN A 282 -12.11 -6.49 0.30
CA ASN A 282 -12.53 -5.12 0.05
C ASN A 282 -11.36 -4.20 -0.28
N ALA A 283 -11.57 -3.29 -1.22
CA ALA A 283 -10.63 -2.24 -1.52
C ALA A 283 -10.75 -1.11 -0.50
N ILE A 284 -9.70 -0.91 0.29
CA ILE A 284 -9.60 0.16 1.28
C ILE A 284 -8.14 0.57 1.47
N SER A 285 -7.95 1.84 1.74
CA SER A 285 -6.66 2.42 2.13
C SER A 285 -6.85 3.44 3.24
N ALA A 286 -5.76 3.74 3.94
CA ALA A 286 -5.73 4.80 4.93
C ALA A 286 -4.45 5.63 4.79
N MET A 287 -4.59 6.94 4.95
CA MET A 287 -3.54 7.86 5.31
C MET A 287 -3.74 8.20 6.78
N ILE A 288 -2.76 7.88 7.63
CA ILE A 288 -2.80 8.15 9.06
C ILE A 288 -1.77 9.24 9.34
N ALA A 289 -2.22 10.36 9.86
CA ALA A 289 -1.40 11.54 10.11
C ALA A 289 -1.28 11.85 11.60
N SER A 290 -0.16 12.49 11.94
CA SER A 290 -0.04 13.10 13.25
C SER A 290 -1.10 14.19 13.44
N LYS A 291 -1.69 14.23 14.63
CA LYS A 291 -2.69 15.23 15.01
C LYS A 291 -2.17 16.66 14.81
N ARG A 292 -0.88 16.87 15.14
CA ARG A 292 -0.18 18.12 14.94
C ARG A 292 -0.21 18.55 13.46
N LEU A 293 0.19 17.68 12.55
CA LEU A 293 0.23 17.99 11.11
C LEU A 293 -1.17 18.18 10.53
N PHE A 294 -2.12 17.31 10.90
CA PHE A 294 -3.51 17.40 10.44
C PHE A 294 -4.15 18.73 10.88
N ASN A 295 -4.03 19.11 12.14
CA ASN A 295 -4.60 20.37 12.64
C ASN A 295 -4.01 21.60 11.95
N LYS A 296 -2.70 21.58 11.63
CA LYS A 296 -2.05 22.66 10.87
C LYS A 296 -2.62 22.81 9.46
N ALA A 297 -3.00 21.70 8.81
CA ALA A 297 -3.53 21.70 7.44
C ALA A 297 -5.04 21.90 7.41
N TYR A 298 -5.80 21.03 8.11
CA TYR A 298 -7.25 20.85 7.97
C TYR A 298 -8.03 21.09 9.27
N GLY A 299 -7.39 21.51 10.36
CA GLY A 299 -7.99 21.65 11.69
C GLY A 299 -9.06 22.73 11.84
N SER A 300 -9.43 23.46 10.78
CA SER A 300 -10.51 24.45 10.81
C SER A 300 -11.76 23.96 10.06
N ILE A 301 -12.94 24.36 10.52
CA ILE A 301 -14.22 23.95 9.92
C ILE A 301 -14.29 24.27 8.42
N ASN A 302 -13.76 25.40 7.98
CA ASN A 302 -13.75 25.83 6.57
C ASN A 302 -12.84 24.97 5.68
N LYS A 303 -12.03 24.08 6.27
CA LYS A 303 -11.12 23.19 5.56
C LYS A 303 -11.50 21.72 5.70
N SER A 304 -12.54 21.40 6.46
CA SER A 304 -12.94 20.02 6.77
C SER A 304 -13.32 19.18 5.55
N THR A 305 -13.72 19.82 4.45
CA THR A 305 -14.16 19.15 3.20
C THR A 305 -13.18 19.28 2.05
N ILE A 306 -12.01 19.91 2.23
CA ILE A 306 -11.04 20.14 1.15
C ILE A 306 -10.52 18.82 0.55
N HIS A 307 -10.43 17.76 1.36
CA HIS A 307 -10.04 16.45 0.92
C HIS A 307 -11.02 15.39 1.40
N THR A 308 -11.87 14.91 0.50
CA THR A 308 -12.86 13.85 0.73
C THR A 308 -13.00 12.98 -0.50
N THR A 309 -13.50 11.77 -0.36
CA THR A 309 -13.90 10.89 -1.46
C THR A 309 -15.32 10.36 -1.27
N THR A 310 -15.97 9.89 -2.33
CA THR A 310 -17.32 9.33 -2.25
C THR A 310 -17.35 8.06 -1.39
N PHE A 311 -16.36 7.18 -1.53
CA PHE A 311 -16.27 5.91 -0.81
C PHE A 311 -15.43 5.98 0.47
N PHE A 312 -15.25 7.17 1.01
CA PHE A 312 -14.63 7.40 2.29
C PHE A 312 -15.38 6.66 3.41
N GLY A 313 -14.76 5.63 3.97
CA GLY A 313 -15.35 4.85 5.05
C GLY A 313 -16.54 3.97 4.65
N LEU A 314 -16.52 3.33 3.48
CA LEU A 314 -17.49 2.31 3.09
C LEU A 314 -17.62 1.24 4.18
N GLY A 315 -18.85 0.97 4.66
CA GLY A 315 -19.12 0.18 5.86
C GLY A 315 -18.54 -1.22 5.83
N GLU A 316 -18.78 -1.98 4.75
CA GLU A 316 -18.26 -3.34 4.59
C GLU A 316 -16.74 -3.38 4.52
N ALA A 317 -16.12 -2.41 3.82
CA ALA A 317 -14.68 -2.30 3.75
C ALA A 317 -14.04 -1.98 5.10
N CYS A 318 -14.69 -1.12 5.92
CA CYS A 318 -14.26 -0.87 7.29
C CYS A 318 -14.42 -2.10 8.18
N ALA A 319 -15.50 -2.87 8.02
CA ALA A 319 -15.72 -4.11 8.79
C ALA A 319 -14.63 -5.16 8.51
N THR A 320 -14.30 -5.40 7.24
CA THR A 320 -13.22 -6.33 6.87
C THR A 320 -11.85 -5.82 7.28
N ALA A 321 -11.61 -4.51 7.25
CA ALA A 321 -10.37 -3.90 7.71
C ALA A 321 -10.18 -4.04 9.23
N ILE A 322 -11.24 -3.84 10.04
CA ILE A 322 -11.21 -4.06 11.48
C ILE A 322 -10.82 -5.50 11.80
N GLU A 323 -11.47 -6.48 11.15
CA GLU A 323 -11.14 -7.89 11.38
C GLU A 323 -9.73 -8.23 10.90
N THR A 324 -9.29 -7.63 9.80
CA THR A 324 -7.91 -7.80 9.33
C THR A 324 -6.92 -7.30 10.38
N LEU A 325 -7.11 -6.10 10.93
CA LEU A 325 -6.25 -5.55 11.98
C LEU A 325 -6.23 -6.47 13.20
N ASN A 326 -7.39 -6.98 13.65
CA ASN A 326 -7.47 -7.93 14.77
C ASN A 326 -6.61 -9.18 14.55
N ILE A 327 -6.54 -9.68 13.30
CA ILE A 327 -5.75 -10.87 12.98
C ILE A 327 -4.25 -10.54 12.86
N VAL A 328 -3.90 -9.48 12.12
CA VAL A 328 -2.49 -9.20 11.80
C VAL A 328 -1.74 -8.50 12.93
N SER A 329 -2.44 -7.90 13.90
CA SER A 329 -1.84 -7.31 15.11
C SER A 329 -1.60 -8.33 16.21
N ASP A 330 -2.15 -9.55 16.09
CA ASP A 330 -1.93 -10.62 17.04
C ASP A 330 -0.45 -11.04 17.07
N GLU A 331 0.14 -11.08 18.25
CA GLU A 331 1.57 -11.38 18.42
C GLU A 331 1.91 -12.78 17.88
N SER A 332 1.00 -13.75 18.03
CA SER A 332 1.20 -15.11 17.53
C SER A 332 1.23 -15.14 15.99
N PHE A 333 0.44 -14.28 15.32
CA PHE A 333 0.49 -14.11 13.88
C PHE A 333 1.84 -13.52 13.46
N LEU A 334 2.29 -12.44 14.08
CA LEU A 334 3.56 -11.79 13.77
C LEU A 334 4.75 -12.72 14.03
N GLN A 335 4.72 -13.46 15.13
CA GLN A 335 5.74 -14.46 15.45
C GLN A 335 5.77 -15.59 14.41
N THR A 336 4.60 -16.03 13.92
CA THR A 336 4.51 -17.01 12.83
C THR A 336 5.18 -16.49 11.55
N VAL A 337 4.99 -15.22 11.22
CA VAL A 337 5.67 -14.60 10.06
C VAL A 337 7.18 -14.58 10.28
N LYS A 338 7.66 -14.19 11.45
CA LYS A 338 9.10 -14.18 11.79
C LYS A 338 9.72 -15.57 11.65
N THR A 339 9.10 -16.59 12.25
CA THR A 339 9.57 -17.97 12.17
C THR A 339 9.62 -18.51 10.74
N LYS A 340 8.57 -18.23 9.94
CA LYS A 340 8.56 -18.61 8.52
C LYS A 340 9.63 -17.88 7.73
N SER A 341 9.84 -16.60 8.02
CA SER A 341 10.91 -15.81 7.42
C SER A 341 12.29 -16.40 7.66
N GLU A 342 12.62 -16.67 8.92
CA GLU A 342 13.91 -17.29 9.32
C GLU A 342 14.15 -18.60 8.58
N LYS A 343 13.15 -19.49 8.57
CA LYS A 343 13.22 -20.75 7.83
C LYS A 343 13.45 -20.52 6.33
N THR A 344 12.71 -19.59 5.72
CA THR A 344 12.82 -19.30 4.29
C THR A 344 14.20 -18.75 3.94
N PHE A 345 14.70 -17.77 4.68
CA PHE A 345 16.03 -17.19 4.45
C PHE A 345 17.15 -18.21 4.69
N LYS A 346 17.00 -19.11 5.68
CA LYS A 346 17.94 -20.21 5.89
C LYS A 346 18.04 -21.12 4.66
N GLU A 347 16.91 -21.52 4.08
CA GLU A 347 16.90 -22.39 2.89
C GLU A 347 17.38 -21.64 1.63
N LEU A 348 17.01 -20.38 1.45
CA LEU A 348 17.50 -19.54 0.35
C LEU A 348 19.03 -19.36 0.42
N ASN A 349 19.59 -19.16 1.62
CA ASN A 349 21.06 -19.04 1.80
C ASN A 349 21.78 -20.35 1.47
N LYS A 350 21.20 -21.51 1.80
CA LYS A 350 21.75 -22.82 1.38
C LYS A 350 21.76 -22.93 -0.16
N LEU A 351 20.65 -22.53 -0.81
CA LEU A 351 20.59 -22.52 -2.28
C LEU A 351 21.64 -21.57 -2.89
N LYS A 352 21.80 -20.36 -2.33
CA LYS A 352 22.83 -19.42 -2.78
C LYS A 352 24.23 -20.00 -2.64
N SER A 353 24.55 -20.65 -1.53
CA SER A 353 25.84 -21.31 -1.31
C SER A 353 26.06 -22.46 -2.28
N LYS A 354 25.00 -23.22 -2.61
CA LYS A 354 25.07 -24.31 -3.59
C LYS A 354 25.20 -23.85 -5.04
N TYR A 355 24.58 -22.69 -5.36
CA TYR A 355 24.50 -22.18 -6.73
C TYR A 355 24.98 -20.71 -6.86
N PRO A 356 26.23 -20.37 -6.44
CA PRO A 356 26.71 -18.97 -6.37
C PRO A 356 26.84 -18.29 -7.73
N LYS A 357 26.97 -19.08 -8.81
CA LYS A 357 27.00 -18.55 -10.19
C LYS A 357 25.64 -18.01 -10.64
N TYR A 358 24.54 -18.57 -10.12
CA TYR A 358 23.17 -18.23 -10.53
C TYR A 358 22.48 -17.29 -9.54
N ILE A 359 22.72 -17.44 -8.23
CA ILE A 359 22.09 -16.64 -7.18
C ILE A 359 23.12 -15.64 -6.63
N LYS A 360 23.03 -14.41 -7.11
CA LYS A 360 23.98 -13.34 -6.72
C LYS A 360 23.63 -12.72 -5.35
N SER A 361 22.36 -12.47 -5.10
CA SER A 361 21.90 -11.87 -3.85
C SER A 361 20.54 -12.44 -3.43
N ILE A 362 20.24 -12.34 -2.15
CA ILE A 362 18.92 -12.59 -1.56
C ILE A 362 18.55 -11.31 -0.83
N LYS A 363 17.39 -10.75 -1.13
CA LYS A 363 16.88 -9.52 -0.53
C LYS A 363 15.50 -9.78 0.07
N GLY A 364 15.13 -9.04 1.09
CA GLY A 364 13.81 -9.08 1.71
C GLY A 364 13.86 -9.02 3.23
N LYS A 365 12.67 -8.93 3.83
CA LYS A 365 12.45 -8.99 5.28
C LYS A 365 11.08 -9.58 5.56
N GLY A 366 10.95 -10.47 6.52
CA GLY A 366 9.69 -11.16 6.75
C GLY A 366 9.34 -12.10 5.59
N LEU A 367 8.13 -11.97 5.07
CA LEU A 367 7.63 -12.67 3.88
C LEU A 367 7.48 -11.71 2.68
N PHE A 368 8.39 -10.75 2.61
CA PHE A 368 8.46 -9.76 1.54
C PHE A 368 9.59 -10.11 0.58
#